data_e7d6bc9fcb061fe73f442e462ae3729a
#
_entry.id   e7d6bc9fcb061fe73f442e462ae3729a
#
_cell.length_a   1.000
_cell.length_b   1.000
_cell.length_c   1.000
_cell.angle_alpha   90.00
_cell.angle_beta   90.00
_cell.angle_gamma   90.00
#
_symmetry.space_group_name_H-M   'P 1'
#
loop_
_entity.id
_entity.type
_entity.pdbx_description
1 polymer ?
#
loop_
_entity_poly.entity_id
_entity_poly.type
_entity_poly.pdbx_seq_one_letter_code
_entity_poly.pdbx_strand_id
1 'polypeptide(L)'
;MDVSDLIGIPYKPRGRDEKGLDCFGLIWLIAKRSGTPIKDPVYKGFDPSLVKLANYIGVKKTDEFQVGRILEIEKDGRLHLGYSIDNERMIHCTHNEGVIVENIINYKVKGYYIFNV
;
A
#
# COMPACT_ATOMS: atom_id res chain seq x y z
N MET A 1 -8.14 -5.15 11.66
CA MET A 1 -7.10 -4.24 12.19
C MET A 1 -7.52 -2.80 11.94
N ASP A 2 -7.48 -2.00 12.96
CA ASP A 2 -7.80 -0.59 12.84
C ASP A 2 -6.55 0.20 12.39
N VAL A 3 -6.68 0.92 11.29
CA VAL A 3 -5.62 1.75 10.75
C VAL A 3 -6.00 3.24 10.72
N SER A 4 -7.08 3.60 11.40
CA SER A 4 -7.61 4.98 11.35
C SER A 4 -6.63 6.01 11.93
N ASP A 5 -5.77 5.62 12.84
CA ASP A 5 -4.74 6.50 13.40
C ASP A 5 -3.66 6.89 12.38
N LEU A 6 -3.58 6.18 11.26
CA LEU A 6 -2.63 6.50 10.19
C LEU A 6 -3.14 7.61 9.26
N ILE A 7 -4.46 7.87 9.28
CA ILE A 7 -5.06 8.91 8.43
C ILE A 7 -4.48 10.27 8.83
N GLY A 8 -4.05 11.04 7.83
CA GLY A 8 -3.48 12.35 8.05
C GLY A 8 -1.96 12.41 8.14
N ILE A 9 -1.28 11.27 8.16
CA ILE A 9 0.18 11.26 8.07
C ILE A 9 0.57 11.86 6.72
N PRO A 10 1.48 12.84 6.69
CA PRO A 10 1.82 13.52 5.44
C PRO A 10 2.64 12.63 4.50
N TYR A 11 2.60 12.96 3.21
CA TYR A 11 3.48 12.33 2.24
C TYR A 11 4.93 12.74 2.46
N LYS A 12 5.83 11.77 2.40
CA LYS A 12 7.26 12.00 2.42
C LYS A 12 7.93 10.92 1.57
N PRO A 13 8.74 11.29 0.55
CA PRO A 13 9.47 10.29 -0.21
C PRO A 13 10.28 9.38 0.70
N ARG A 14 10.13 8.07 0.53
CA ARG A 14 10.78 7.04 1.35
C ARG A 14 10.42 7.09 2.84
N GLY A 15 9.29 7.75 3.19
CA GLY A 15 8.84 7.83 4.59
C GLY A 15 8.39 6.47 5.11
N ARG A 16 8.74 6.18 6.37
CA ARG A 16 8.46 4.88 7.00
C ARG A 16 7.95 5.01 8.43
N ASP A 17 7.53 6.18 8.84
CA ASP A 17 7.04 6.43 10.20
C ASP A 17 5.92 7.49 10.21
N GLU A 18 5.46 7.83 11.39
CA GLU A 18 4.37 8.80 11.59
C GLU A 18 4.72 10.24 11.18
N LYS A 19 5.97 10.52 10.86
CA LYS A 19 6.38 11.84 10.38
C LYS A 19 6.17 11.99 8.88
N GLY A 20 6.04 10.88 8.17
CA GLY A 20 5.74 10.87 6.75
C GLY A 20 5.83 9.48 6.16
N LEU A 21 5.02 9.24 5.14
CA LEU A 21 4.96 7.97 4.42
C LEU A 21 4.84 8.23 2.92
N ASP A 22 5.39 7.33 2.13
CA ASP A 22 5.00 7.20 0.73
C ASP A 22 4.02 6.02 0.58
N CYS A 23 3.59 5.70 -0.64
CA CYS A 23 2.57 4.66 -0.82
C CYS A 23 3.08 3.28 -0.36
N PHE A 24 4.34 2.96 -0.61
CA PHE A 24 4.93 1.72 -0.12
C PHE A 24 5.13 1.76 1.39
N GLY A 25 5.56 2.90 1.93
CA GLY A 25 5.77 3.07 3.37
C GLY A 25 4.51 2.80 4.18
N LEU A 26 3.35 3.21 3.69
CA LEU A 26 2.09 2.90 4.34
C LEU A 26 1.85 1.38 4.41
N ILE A 27 2.06 0.68 3.30
CA ILE A 27 1.91 -0.79 3.26
C ILE A 27 2.91 -1.46 4.20
N TRP A 28 4.15 -1.00 4.20
CA TRP A 28 5.20 -1.51 5.07
C TRP A 28 4.82 -1.36 6.55
N LEU A 29 4.28 -0.21 6.93
CA LEU A 29 3.87 0.06 8.30
C LEU A 29 2.68 -0.80 8.72
N ILE A 30 1.70 -0.98 7.82
CA ILE A 30 0.56 -1.86 8.06
C ILE A 30 1.02 -3.30 8.25
N ALA A 31 1.94 -3.77 7.41
CA ALA A 31 2.50 -5.12 7.53
C ALA A 31 3.18 -5.33 8.88
N LYS A 32 4.00 -4.37 9.29
CA LYS A 32 4.66 -4.41 10.59
C LYS A 32 3.65 -4.46 11.74
N ARG A 33 2.61 -3.64 11.66
CA ARG A 33 1.55 -3.58 12.66
C ARG A 33 0.75 -4.88 12.73
N SER A 34 0.55 -5.53 11.59
CA SER A 34 -0.21 -6.80 11.52
C SER A 34 0.59 -8.03 11.98
N GLY A 35 1.87 -7.86 12.30
CA GLY A 35 2.72 -8.97 12.71
C GLY A 35 3.30 -9.78 11.56
N THR A 36 3.16 -9.31 10.32
CA THR A 36 3.71 -9.96 9.14
C THR A 36 4.62 -8.98 8.40
N PRO A 37 5.76 -8.59 8.99
CA PRO A 37 6.61 -7.56 8.39
C PRO A 37 7.10 -7.99 7.01
N ILE A 38 7.15 -7.03 6.10
CA ILE A 38 7.69 -7.21 4.77
C ILE A 38 9.03 -6.49 4.67
N LYS A 39 9.84 -6.88 3.68
CA LYS A 39 11.12 -6.23 3.47
C LYS A 39 10.93 -4.90 2.75
N ASP A 40 11.75 -3.94 3.12
CA ASP A 40 11.79 -2.65 2.43
C ASP A 40 12.84 -2.75 1.31
N PRO A 41 12.42 -2.71 0.04
CA PRO A 41 13.39 -2.73 -1.04
C PRO A 41 14.17 -1.42 -1.05
N VAL A 42 15.48 -1.51 -0.93
CA VAL A 42 16.33 -0.32 -1.11
C VAL A 42 16.37 -0.05 -2.61
N TYR A 43 15.50 0.82 -3.08
CA TYR A 43 15.45 1.15 -4.50
C TYR A 43 16.09 2.50 -4.74
N LYS A 44 16.94 2.54 -5.75
CA LYS A 44 17.55 3.79 -6.22
C LYS A 44 16.74 4.47 -7.31
N GLY A 45 15.70 3.98 -7.70
CA GLY A 45 14.71 4.47 -8.59
C GLY A 45 13.54 3.57 -8.41
N PHE A 46 12.38 4.12 -8.50
CA PHE A 46 11.19 3.35 -8.26
C PHE A 46 10.91 2.46 -9.47
N ASP A 47 11.13 1.16 -9.34
CA ASP A 47 10.52 0.20 -10.24
C ASP A 47 9.18 -0.18 -9.64
N PRO A 48 8.10 0.30 -10.21
CA PRO A 48 6.78 0.13 -9.63
C PRO A 48 6.20 -1.26 -9.78
N SER A 49 6.91 -2.21 -10.37
CA SER A 49 6.35 -3.53 -10.61
C SER A 49 6.36 -4.37 -9.34
N LEU A 50 5.25 -4.35 -8.61
CA LEU A 50 5.08 -5.20 -7.44
C LEU A 50 5.17 -6.67 -7.80
N VAL A 51 4.77 -7.04 -9.01
CA VAL A 51 4.90 -8.41 -9.51
C VAL A 51 6.35 -8.88 -9.44
N LYS A 52 7.29 -8.03 -9.87
CA LYS A 52 8.71 -8.38 -9.84
C LYS A 52 9.30 -8.41 -8.44
N LEU A 53 8.78 -7.59 -7.55
CA LEU A 53 9.31 -7.44 -6.19
C LEU A 53 8.61 -8.32 -5.14
N ALA A 54 7.48 -8.91 -5.50
CA ALA A 54 6.60 -9.58 -4.54
C ALA A 54 7.34 -10.63 -3.68
N ASN A 55 8.10 -11.51 -4.32
CA ASN A 55 8.84 -12.54 -3.57
C ASN A 55 9.89 -11.95 -2.65
N TYR A 56 10.57 -10.89 -3.11
CA TYR A 56 11.60 -10.23 -2.32
C TYR A 56 11.03 -9.57 -1.08
N ILE A 57 9.94 -8.81 -1.22
CA ILE A 57 9.38 -8.06 -0.11
C ILE A 57 8.52 -8.92 0.82
N GLY A 58 8.05 -10.08 0.35
CA GLY A 58 7.26 -10.99 1.18
C GLY A 58 5.76 -10.83 1.01
N VAL A 59 5.31 -10.57 -0.20
CA VAL A 59 3.88 -10.54 -0.54
C VAL A 59 3.59 -11.55 -1.65
N LYS A 60 2.35 -11.97 -1.74
CA LYS A 60 1.91 -12.96 -2.72
C LYS A 60 0.71 -12.41 -3.48
N LYS A 61 0.74 -12.53 -4.79
CA LYS A 61 -0.40 -12.16 -5.63
C LYS A 61 -1.57 -13.10 -5.40
N THR A 62 -2.78 -12.55 -5.37
CA THR A 62 -4.02 -13.31 -5.28
C THR A 62 -5.02 -12.77 -6.31
N ASP A 63 -5.95 -13.59 -6.75
CA ASP A 63 -6.96 -13.19 -7.72
C ASP A 63 -8.25 -12.71 -7.05
N GLU A 64 -8.33 -12.80 -5.72
CA GLU A 64 -9.55 -12.48 -5.00
C GLU A 64 -9.42 -11.20 -4.20
N PHE A 65 -10.43 -10.33 -4.37
CA PHE A 65 -10.61 -9.19 -3.47
C PHE A 65 -11.13 -9.65 -2.12
N GLN A 66 -10.49 -9.17 -1.06
CA GLN A 66 -11.00 -9.26 0.32
C GLN A 66 -10.55 -8.03 1.07
N VAL A 67 -11.14 -7.78 2.22
CA VAL A 67 -10.62 -6.79 3.18
C VAL A 67 -9.24 -7.24 3.64
N GLY A 68 -8.30 -6.30 3.75
CA GLY A 68 -6.94 -6.64 4.15
C GLY A 68 -6.04 -7.06 3.00
N ARG A 69 -6.33 -6.61 1.79
CA ARG A 69 -5.49 -6.85 0.62
C ARG A 69 -4.72 -5.60 0.25
N ILE A 70 -3.49 -5.78 -0.22
CA ILE A 70 -2.76 -4.73 -0.90
C ILE A 70 -3.37 -4.59 -2.29
N LEU A 71 -3.70 -3.38 -2.67
CA LEU A 71 -4.25 -3.08 -3.99
C LEU A 71 -3.16 -2.41 -4.83
N GLU A 72 -2.86 -3.01 -5.98
CA GLU A 72 -2.04 -2.37 -6.99
C GLU A 72 -2.99 -1.62 -7.91
N ILE A 73 -2.90 -0.31 -7.93
CA ILE A 73 -3.78 0.55 -8.70
C ILE A 73 -2.98 1.46 -9.62
N GLU A 74 -3.64 2.01 -10.61
CA GLU A 74 -3.08 3.04 -11.48
C GLU A 74 -3.63 4.39 -11.06
N LYS A 75 -2.73 5.35 -10.84
CA LYS A 75 -3.06 6.73 -10.49
C LYS A 75 -2.18 7.66 -11.31
N ASP A 76 -2.81 8.52 -12.10
CA ASP A 76 -2.10 9.49 -12.95
C ASP A 76 -1.07 8.81 -13.87
N GLY A 77 -1.43 7.64 -14.43
CA GLY A 77 -0.57 6.88 -15.32
C GLY A 77 0.57 6.15 -14.63
N ARG A 78 0.59 6.14 -13.31
CA ARG A 78 1.65 5.50 -12.51
C ARG A 78 1.07 4.44 -11.61
N LEU A 79 1.91 3.49 -11.26
CA LEU A 79 1.57 2.49 -10.27
C LEU A 79 1.45 3.14 -8.89
N HIS A 80 0.43 2.74 -8.16
CA HIS A 80 0.17 3.21 -6.82
C HIS A 80 -0.34 2.05 -5.97
N LEU A 81 -0.17 2.13 -4.66
CA LEU A 81 -0.56 1.07 -3.74
C LEU A 81 -1.57 1.58 -2.73
N GLY A 82 -2.56 0.76 -2.44
CA GLY A 82 -3.51 0.99 -1.38
C GLY A 82 -3.73 -0.29 -0.58
N TYR A 83 -4.53 -0.20 0.47
CA TYR A 83 -4.86 -1.33 1.33
C TYR A 83 -6.35 -1.29 1.63
N SER A 84 -7.05 -2.39 1.34
CA SER A 84 -8.49 -2.44 1.51
C SER A 84 -8.87 -2.52 2.98
N ILE A 85 -9.68 -1.56 3.45
CA ILE A 85 -10.14 -1.51 4.84
C ILE A 85 -11.56 -2.05 5.01
N ASP A 86 -12.33 -2.04 3.93
CA ASP A 86 -13.65 -2.67 3.87
C ASP A 86 -13.94 -3.06 2.40
N ASN A 87 -15.17 -3.47 2.11
CA ASN A 87 -15.53 -3.94 0.77
C ASN A 87 -15.56 -2.82 -0.29
N GLU A 88 -15.52 -1.58 0.11
CA GLU A 88 -15.68 -0.44 -0.79
C GLU A 88 -14.51 0.54 -0.75
N ARG A 89 -13.76 0.59 0.36
CA ARG A 89 -12.77 1.64 0.60
C ARG A 89 -11.37 1.08 0.83
N MET A 90 -10.41 1.91 0.49
CA MET A 90 -9.00 1.66 0.76
C MET A 90 -8.38 2.84 1.48
N ILE A 91 -7.31 2.56 2.22
CA ILE A 91 -6.41 3.57 2.75
C ILE A 91 -5.18 3.60 1.84
N HIS A 92 -4.73 4.80 1.49
CA HIS A 92 -3.54 4.96 0.67
C HIS A 92 -2.88 6.31 0.96
N CYS A 93 -1.63 6.47 0.55
CA CYS A 93 -0.89 7.70 0.76
C CYS A 93 -0.66 8.41 -0.57
N THR A 94 -1.29 9.56 -0.74
CA THR A 94 -1.17 10.34 -1.97
C THR A 94 -0.13 11.44 -1.82
N HIS A 95 0.50 11.79 -2.94
CA HIS A 95 1.52 12.84 -2.96
C HIS A 95 1.02 14.17 -2.41
N ASN A 96 -0.22 14.54 -2.71
CA ASN A 96 -0.76 15.84 -2.35
C ASN A 96 -1.45 15.88 -0.99
N GLU A 97 -1.98 14.76 -0.53
CA GLU A 97 -2.88 14.74 0.63
C GLU A 97 -2.33 13.90 1.79
N GLY A 98 -1.30 13.11 1.55
CA GLY A 98 -0.84 12.14 2.53
C GLY A 98 -1.78 10.95 2.64
N VAL A 99 -1.91 10.39 3.83
CA VAL A 99 -2.74 9.20 4.06
C VAL A 99 -4.20 9.59 4.15
N ILE A 100 -5.00 9.04 3.23
CA ILE A 100 -6.44 9.26 3.13
C ILE A 100 -7.17 7.95 2.88
N VAL A 101 -8.48 7.99 3.05
CA VAL A 101 -9.38 6.88 2.72
C VAL A 101 -10.25 7.30 1.55
N GLU A 102 -10.33 6.46 0.53
CA GLU A 102 -11.13 6.70 -0.66
C GLU A 102 -11.85 5.44 -1.11
N ASN A 103 -12.89 5.62 -1.93
CA ASN A 103 -13.57 4.48 -2.55
C ASN A 103 -12.69 3.84 -3.62
N ILE A 104 -12.60 2.52 -3.58
CA ILE A 104 -11.78 1.74 -4.53
C ILE A 104 -12.28 1.92 -5.97
N ILE A 105 -13.60 2.10 -6.14
CA ILE A 105 -14.20 2.24 -7.46
C ILE A 105 -13.67 3.44 -8.24
N ASN A 106 -13.07 4.42 -7.56
CA ASN A 106 -12.49 5.59 -8.22
C ASN A 106 -11.19 5.26 -8.96
N TYR A 107 -10.69 4.05 -8.84
CA TYR A 107 -9.39 3.67 -9.38
C TYR A 107 -9.48 2.38 -10.16
N LYS A 108 -8.56 2.21 -11.12
CA LYS A 108 -8.39 0.96 -11.84
C LYS A 108 -7.48 0.05 -11.01
N VAL A 109 -8.03 -1.05 -10.54
CA VAL A 109 -7.26 -2.04 -9.79
C VAL A 109 -6.60 -2.99 -10.77
N LYS A 110 -5.29 -3.16 -10.65
CA LYS A 110 -4.49 -4.04 -11.51
C LYS A 110 -4.17 -5.38 -10.86
N GLY A 111 -4.26 -5.46 -9.55
CA GLY A 111 -3.98 -6.70 -8.85
C GLY A 111 -4.17 -6.57 -7.35
N TYR A 112 -4.24 -7.72 -6.71
CA TYR A 112 -4.37 -7.84 -5.27
C TYR A 112 -3.22 -8.66 -4.72
N TYR A 113 -2.71 -8.29 -3.56
CA TYR A 113 -1.62 -9.00 -2.89
C TYR A 113 -1.94 -9.20 -1.42
N ILE A 114 -1.43 -10.29 -0.88
CA ILE A 114 -1.52 -10.59 0.56
C ILE A 114 -0.12 -10.66 1.14
N PHE A 115 0.01 -10.37 2.44
CA PHE A 115 1.27 -10.57 3.13
C PHE A 115 1.52 -12.07 3.25
N ASN A 116 2.74 -12.49 2.93
CA ASN A 116 3.16 -13.86 3.16
C ASN A 116 3.37 -14.07 4.66
N VAL A 117 2.71 -15.07 5.17
CA VAL A 117 2.82 -15.44 6.58
C VAL A 117 3.85 -16.54 6.73
#